data_4b2e95a23451b06fde9c5cf6456b6102
#
_entry.id   4b2e95a23451b06fde9c5cf6456b6102
#
_cell.length_a   1.000
_cell.length_b   1.000
_cell.length_c   1.000
_cell.angle_alpha   90.00
_cell.angle_beta   90.00
_cell.angle_gamma   90.00
#
_symmetry.space_group_name_H-M   'P 1'
#
loop_
_entity.id
_entity.type
_entity.pdbx_description
1 polymer ?
#
loop_
_entity_poly.entity_id
_entity_poly.type
_entity_poly.pdbx_seq_one_letter_code
_entity_poly.pdbx_strand_id
1 'polypeptide(L)'
;MDETAWSPLFFHRKKRTVGKMPQKGFSGSTLKLIAIITMLIDHIGAAVIARLLIAGQGSEMLYKIYYAMRAVGRVAFPIFCFLLVEGFFYTGSRKKYALRLFGFALLSEIPFDLAFSGKILEFGYQNVFFTLLIGLLTIMLFDEVVKKQEWHPVLRSALLVIITFGGMGAAYLLHTDYDAKGVLAILVFYMTRQMRGLQIVAGCLAFCWELPAIVAFIPIAFYNGKRGWNIKYLFYAFYPVHLLVLYLICVGMGTAQIVVV
;
A
#
# COMPACT_ATOMS: atom_id res chain seq x y z
N MET A 1 -32.00 -24.30 13.17
CA MET A 1 -31.31 -23.08 12.66
C MET A 1 -30.07 -23.58 11.95
N ASP A 2 -30.03 -23.39 10.66
CA ASP A 2 -29.08 -24.03 9.75
C ASP A 2 -27.69 -23.36 9.86
N GLU A 3 -26.72 -24.07 10.48
CA GLU A 3 -25.35 -23.59 10.73
C GLU A 3 -24.46 -23.60 9.47
N THR A 4 -25.02 -23.87 8.29
CA THR A 4 -24.26 -24.11 7.06
C THR A 4 -24.04 -22.88 6.19
N ALA A 5 -24.60 -21.72 6.57
CA ALA A 5 -24.64 -20.53 5.69
C ALA A 5 -23.30 -19.76 5.54
N TRP A 6 -22.30 -19.98 6.41
CA TRP A 6 -21.06 -19.18 6.44
C TRP A 6 -19.79 -19.92 6.03
N SER A 7 -19.88 -21.22 5.73
CA SER A 7 -18.69 -22.05 5.53
C SER A 7 -18.08 -22.09 4.11
N PRO A 8 -18.76 -21.76 3.00
CA PRO A 8 -18.19 -21.95 1.65
C PRO A 8 -17.30 -20.83 1.12
N LEU A 9 -17.33 -19.63 1.68
CA LEU A 9 -16.71 -18.44 1.06
C LEU A 9 -15.21 -18.28 1.30
N PHE A 10 -14.65 -18.94 2.32
CA PHE A 10 -13.30 -18.59 2.78
C PHE A 10 -12.23 -19.69 2.70
N PHE A 11 -12.56 -20.99 2.43
CA PHE A 11 -11.66 -22.04 2.92
C PHE A 11 -11.21 -23.15 1.98
N HIS A 12 -11.29 -23.00 0.67
CA HIS A 12 -10.69 -24.00 -0.21
C HIS A 12 -9.37 -23.52 -0.85
N ARG A 13 -8.25 -24.09 -0.33
CA ARG A 13 -6.93 -24.10 -0.98
C ARG A 13 -6.93 -24.96 -2.26
N LYS A 14 -8.00 -24.93 -3.07
CA LYS A 14 -7.97 -25.48 -4.42
C LYS A 14 -7.16 -24.52 -5.28
N LYS A 15 -6.21 -25.05 -6.05
CA LYS A 15 -5.56 -24.32 -7.16
C LYS A 15 -6.67 -23.56 -7.89
N ARG A 16 -6.67 -22.28 -7.73
CA ARG A 16 -7.52 -21.23 -8.31
C ARG A 16 -8.49 -21.62 -9.41
N THR A 17 -9.72 -21.36 -9.14
CA THR A 17 -10.60 -20.68 -10.08
C THR A 17 -10.85 -19.26 -9.55
N VAL A 18 -9.87 -18.39 -9.61
CA VAL A 18 -10.14 -16.95 -9.69
C VAL A 18 -11.07 -16.79 -10.90
N GLY A 19 -12.24 -16.14 -10.72
CA GLY A 19 -13.17 -15.92 -11.82
C GLY A 19 -12.40 -15.53 -13.08
N LYS A 20 -12.81 -16.05 -14.26
CA LYS A 20 -12.05 -15.96 -15.53
C LYS A 20 -11.31 -14.62 -15.63
N MET A 21 -10.01 -14.64 -15.37
CA MET A 21 -9.18 -13.44 -15.54
C MET A 21 -9.18 -13.05 -17.00
N PRO A 22 -9.29 -11.78 -17.36
CA PRO A 22 -9.20 -11.37 -18.75
C PRO A 22 -7.89 -11.88 -19.33
N GLN A 23 -7.92 -12.57 -20.46
CA GLN A 23 -6.72 -13.04 -21.17
C GLN A 23 -5.86 -11.86 -21.66
N LYS A 24 -6.50 -10.74 -21.98
CA LYS A 24 -5.89 -9.43 -22.28
C LYS A 24 -6.08 -8.53 -21.06
N GLY A 25 -5.03 -7.84 -20.63
CA GLY A 25 -5.09 -6.94 -19.48
C GLY A 25 -3.70 -6.65 -18.90
N PHE A 26 -3.66 -5.93 -17.81
CA PHE A 26 -2.43 -5.49 -17.17
C PHE A 26 -1.76 -6.62 -16.36
N SER A 27 -0.45 -6.74 -16.52
CA SER A 27 0.36 -7.62 -15.68
C SER A 27 0.68 -6.97 -14.33
N GLY A 28 1.18 -7.74 -13.37
CA GLY A 28 1.65 -7.21 -12.10
C GLY A 28 2.79 -6.19 -12.25
N SER A 29 3.67 -6.35 -13.25
CA SER A 29 4.71 -5.36 -13.54
C SER A 29 4.14 -4.08 -14.15
N THR A 30 3.11 -4.15 -14.98
CA THR A 30 2.41 -2.98 -15.52
C THR A 30 1.74 -2.18 -14.39
N LEU A 31 1.03 -2.87 -13.47
CA LEU A 31 0.44 -2.21 -12.31
C LEU A 31 1.49 -1.53 -11.42
N LYS A 32 2.64 -2.19 -11.19
CA LYS A 32 3.75 -1.57 -10.46
C LYS A 32 4.28 -0.33 -11.16
N LEU A 33 4.41 -0.36 -12.49
CA LEU A 33 4.85 0.80 -13.25
C LEU A 33 3.87 1.98 -13.11
N ILE A 34 2.57 1.73 -13.20
CA ILE A 34 1.55 2.74 -12.93
C ILE A 34 1.73 3.31 -11.52
N ALA A 35 1.86 2.44 -10.51
CA ALA A 35 2.00 2.86 -9.13
C ALA A 35 3.26 3.71 -8.87
N ILE A 36 4.43 3.33 -9.41
CA ILE A 36 5.65 4.11 -9.20
C ILE A 36 5.65 5.44 -9.95
N ILE A 37 5.01 5.52 -11.12
CA ILE A 37 4.88 6.79 -11.87
C ILE A 37 3.95 7.74 -11.10
N THR A 38 2.79 7.26 -10.67
CA THR A 38 1.84 8.10 -9.92
C THR A 38 2.42 8.50 -8.55
N MET A 39 3.17 7.61 -7.88
CA MET A 39 3.88 7.92 -6.65
C MET A 39 4.98 8.97 -6.85
N LEU A 40 5.74 8.90 -7.95
CA LEU A 40 6.75 9.91 -8.27
C LEU A 40 6.11 11.29 -8.45
N ILE A 41 5.00 11.37 -9.19
CA ILE A 41 4.24 12.61 -9.36
C ILE A 41 3.78 13.16 -8.01
N ASP A 42 3.24 12.30 -7.12
CA ASP A 42 2.86 12.67 -5.77
C ASP A 42 4.02 13.29 -4.98
N HIS A 43 5.16 12.58 -4.96
CA HIS A 43 6.31 12.97 -4.16
C HIS A 43 7.00 14.24 -4.71
N ILE A 44 6.98 14.48 -6.02
CA ILE A 44 7.39 15.79 -6.58
C ILE A 44 6.47 16.90 -6.03
N GLY A 45 5.16 16.67 -6.03
CA GLY A 45 4.20 17.59 -5.43
C GLY A 45 4.47 17.81 -3.95
N ALA A 46 4.56 16.73 -3.18
CA ALA A 46 4.68 16.77 -1.73
C ALA A 46 6.03 17.29 -1.23
N ALA A 47 7.14 16.92 -1.88
CA ALA A 47 8.47 17.31 -1.42
C ALA A 47 8.95 18.64 -2.04
N VAL A 48 8.76 18.84 -3.36
CA VAL A 48 9.34 19.99 -4.07
C VAL A 48 8.33 21.14 -4.15
N ILE A 49 7.14 20.88 -4.72
CA ILE A 49 6.16 21.95 -4.94
C ILE A 49 5.65 22.51 -3.60
N ALA A 50 5.38 21.64 -2.61
CA ALA A 50 4.96 22.09 -1.28
C ALA A 50 5.98 23.07 -0.65
N ARG A 51 7.27 22.76 -0.75
CA ARG A 51 8.32 23.68 -0.25
C ARG A 51 8.33 25.04 -0.93
N LEU A 52 8.13 25.08 -2.25
CA LEU A 52 8.02 26.34 -2.98
C LEU A 52 6.82 27.16 -2.53
N LEU A 53 5.69 26.50 -2.30
CA LEU A 53 4.49 27.15 -1.80
C LEU A 53 4.70 27.72 -0.40
N ILE A 54 5.32 26.96 0.51
CA ILE A 54 5.62 27.39 1.89
C ILE A 54 6.65 28.52 1.89
N ALA A 55 7.64 28.51 0.98
CA ALA A 55 8.65 29.56 0.82
C ALA A 55 8.07 30.87 0.26
N GLY A 56 6.77 30.97 0.03
CA GLY A 56 6.12 32.18 -0.50
C GLY A 56 6.30 32.40 -2.00
N GLN A 57 6.84 31.41 -2.73
CA GLN A 57 7.00 31.46 -4.19
C GLN A 57 5.76 30.94 -4.93
N GLY A 58 4.60 30.86 -4.22
CA GLY A 58 3.37 30.27 -4.70
C GLY A 58 2.59 31.21 -5.59
N SER A 59 2.14 30.72 -6.76
CA SER A 59 1.08 31.30 -7.57
C SER A 59 -0.19 30.46 -7.46
N GLU A 60 -1.36 31.02 -7.81
CA GLU A 60 -2.60 30.26 -7.89
C GLU A 60 -2.47 29.03 -8.81
N MET A 61 -1.73 29.18 -9.90
CA MET A 61 -1.44 28.07 -10.82
C MET A 61 -0.61 26.97 -10.14
N LEU A 62 0.39 27.35 -9.33
CA LEU A 62 1.24 26.37 -8.64
C LEU A 62 0.44 25.58 -7.58
N TYR A 63 -0.52 26.22 -6.88
CA TYR A 63 -1.45 25.52 -6.00
C TYR A 63 -2.30 24.51 -6.77
N LYS A 64 -2.85 24.87 -7.92
CA LYS A 64 -3.64 23.95 -8.75
C LYS A 64 -2.80 22.75 -9.20
N ILE A 65 -1.55 22.98 -9.62
CA ILE A 65 -0.60 21.92 -9.99
C ILE A 65 -0.33 21.00 -8.80
N TYR A 66 -0.04 21.56 -7.63
CA TYR A 66 0.18 20.80 -6.40
C TYR A 66 -0.99 19.84 -6.12
N TYR A 67 -2.21 20.34 -6.06
CA TYR A 67 -3.38 19.50 -5.79
C TYR A 67 -3.62 18.45 -6.87
N ALA A 68 -3.40 18.77 -8.13
CA ALA A 68 -3.54 17.80 -9.22
C ALA A 68 -2.49 16.68 -9.07
N MET A 69 -1.24 17.00 -8.75
CA MET A 69 -0.17 16.02 -8.54
C MET A 69 -0.47 15.11 -7.34
N ARG A 70 -0.94 15.71 -6.22
CA ARG A 70 -1.36 14.95 -5.03
C ARG A 70 -2.52 14.00 -5.35
N ALA A 71 -3.52 14.46 -6.11
CA ALA A 71 -4.66 13.63 -6.51
C ALA A 71 -4.23 12.44 -7.39
N VAL A 72 -3.36 12.67 -8.38
CA VAL A 72 -2.80 11.59 -9.21
C VAL A 72 -2.01 10.58 -8.37
N GLY A 73 -1.27 11.07 -7.40
CA GLY A 73 -0.45 10.24 -6.51
C GLY A 73 -1.25 9.23 -5.68
N ARG A 74 -2.47 9.60 -5.30
CA ARG A 74 -3.35 8.72 -4.48
C ARG A 74 -3.68 7.38 -5.15
N VAL A 75 -3.49 7.26 -6.45
CA VAL A 75 -3.65 6.01 -7.19
C VAL A 75 -2.61 4.94 -6.83
N ALA A 76 -1.42 5.34 -6.35
CA ALA A 76 -0.31 4.43 -6.08
C ALA A 76 -0.62 3.42 -4.97
N PHE A 77 -1.10 3.90 -3.81
CA PHE A 77 -1.23 3.08 -2.61
C PHE A 77 -2.23 1.92 -2.74
N PRO A 78 -3.45 2.09 -3.28
CA PRO A 78 -4.36 0.96 -3.51
C PRO A 78 -3.74 -0.11 -4.41
N ILE A 79 -2.97 0.28 -5.43
CA ILE A 79 -2.27 -0.67 -6.30
C ILE A 79 -1.20 -1.44 -5.51
N PHE A 80 -0.43 -0.77 -4.63
CA PHE A 80 0.55 -1.46 -3.79
C PHE A 80 -0.12 -2.41 -2.79
N CYS A 81 -1.22 -2.02 -2.14
CA CYS A 81 -2.00 -2.91 -1.26
C CYS A 81 -2.49 -4.15 -2.02
N PHE A 82 -3.07 -3.95 -3.20
CA PHE A 82 -3.51 -5.04 -4.06
C PHE A 82 -2.36 -5.98 -4.44
N LEU A 83 -1.23 -5.45 -4.90
CA LEU A 83 -0.05 -6.22 -5.29
C LEU A 83 0.64 -6.90 -4.10
N LEU A 84 0.57 -6.31 -2.91
CA LEU A 84 1.05 -6.93 -1.66
C LEU A 84 0.29 -8.23 -1.39
N VAL A 85 -1.04 -8.16 -1.46
CA VAL A 85 -1.92 -9.32 -1.25
C VAL A 85 -1.70 -10.38 -2.35
N GLU A 86 -1.59 -9.98 -3.61
CA GLU A 86 -1.21 -10.92 -4.68
C GLU A 86 0.16 -11.56 -4.39
N GLY A 87 1.14 -10.77 -3.97
CA GLY A 87 2.46 -11.25 -3.57
C GLY A 87 2.42 -12.24 -2.42
N PHE A 88 1.57 -12.02 -1.41
CA PHE A 88 1.36 -12.94 -0.29
C PHE A 88 0.95 -14.35 -0.75
N PHE A 89 0.09 -14.45 -1.74
CA PHE A 89 -0.38 -15.74 -2.26
C PHE A 89 0.60 -16.40 -3.26
N TYR A 90 1.43 -15.61 -3.95
CA TYR A 90 2.36 -16.13 -4.95
C TYR A 90 3.78 -16.37 -4.42
N THR A 91 4.11 -15.84 -3.23
CA THR A 91 5.45 -16.00 -2.68
C THR A 91 5.72 -17.43 -2.21
N GLY A 92 6.91 -17.93 -2.48
CA GLY A 92 7.38 -19.22 -1.93
C GLY A 92 7.71 -19.15 -0.43
N SER A 93 7.97 -17.95 0.12
CA SER A 93 8.27 -17.74 1.54
C SER A 93 7.77 -16.39 2.01
N ARG A 94 6.73 -16.42 2.86
CA ARG A 94 6.13 -15.24 3.49
C ARG A 94 7.11 -14.55 4.44
N LYS A 95 7.90 -15.33 5.18
CA LYS A 95 8.96 -14.80 6.07
C LYS A 95 10.00 -14.01 5.29
N LYS A 96 10.53 -14.55 4.19
CA LYS A 96 11.47 -13.82 3.33
C LYS A 96 10.83 -12.59 2.67
N TYR A 97 9.51 -12.61 2.44
CA TYR A 97 8.79 -11.43 1.92
C TYR A 97 8.70 -10.33 2.97
N ALA A 98 8.31 -10.66 4.20
CA ALA A 98 8.28 -9.71 5.32
C ALA A 98 9.67 -9.13 5.61
N LEU A 99 10.72 -9.96 5.66
CA LEU A 99 12.10 -9.50 5.87
C LEU A 99 12.58 -8.53 4.78
N ARG A 100 12.19 -8.75 3.51
CA ARG A 100 12.52 -7.79 2.44
C ARG A 100 11.81 -6.47 2.64
N LEU A 101 10.50 -6.47 2.98
CA LEU A 101 9.77 -5.23 3.26
C LEU A 101 10.39 -4.49 4.44
N PHE A 102 10.72 -5.20 5.50
CA PHE A 102 11.39 -4.62 6.67
C PHE A 102 12.75 -3.98 6.32
N GLY A 103 13.59 -4.70 5.58
CA GLY A 103 14.88 -4.17 5.13
C GLY A 103 14.74 -2.91 4.28
N PHE A 104 13.75 -2.87 3.37
CA PHE A 104 13.49 -1.67 2.57
C PHE A 104 12.77 -0.57 3.35
N ALA A 105 11.97 -0.89 4.37
CA ALA A 105 11.43 0.09 5.29
C ALA A 105 12.55 0.86 6.00
N LEU A 106 13.51 0.14 6.59
CA LEU A 106 14.67 0.75 7.26
C LEU A 106 15.57 1.53 6.28
N LEU A 107 15.85 0.96 5.09
CA LEU A 107 16.69 1.62 4.09
C LEU A 107 16.05 2.92 3.55
N SER A 108 14.72 2.96 3.52
CA SER A 108 13.98 4.09 2.97
C SER A 108 13.71 5.20 3.97
N GLU A 109 13.92 4.93 5.27
CA GLU A 109 13.60 5.90 6.33
C GLU A 109 14.44 7.17 6.19
N ILE A 110 15.75 7.04 6.07
CA ILE A 110 16.64 8.20 5.91
C ILE A 110 16.29 9.05 4.66
N PRO A 111 16.15 8.48 3.45
CA PRO A 111 15.67 9.23 2.28
C PRO A 111 14.28 9.87 2.48
N PHE A 112 13.39 9.20 3.20
CA PHE A 112 12.04 9.69 3.47
C PHE A 112 12.07 10.90 4.41
N ASP A 113 12.77 10.78 5.53
CA ASP A 113 12.92 11.86 6.51
C ASP A 113 13.60 13.09 5.91
N LEU A 114 14.67 12.89 5.15
CA LEU A 114 15.33 13.97 4.42
C LEU A 114 14.37 14.65 3.43
N ALA A 115 13.61 13.86 2.65
CA ALA A 115 12.71 14.38 1.63
C ALA A 115 11.54 15.17 2.21
N PHE A 116 11.03 14.84 3.39
CA PHE A 116 9.82 15.46 3.94
C PHE A 116 10.07 16.34 5.17
N SER A 117 10.98 15.96 6.05
CA SER A 117 11.29 16.68 7.29
C SER A 117 12.56 17.49 7.24
N GLY A 118 13.44 17.26 6.24
CA GLY A 118 14.78 17.87 6.18
C GLY A 118 15.74 17.37 7.26
N LYS A 119 15.39 16.31 7.99
CA LYS A 119 16.17 15.68 9.06
C LYS A 119 16.67 14.31 8.61
N ILE A 120 17.75 13.82 9.23
CA ILE A 120 18.27 12.47 8.95
C ILE A 120 17.38 11.39 9.58
N LEU A 121 16.82 11.66 10.77
CA LEU A 121 15.91 10.77 11.49
C LEU A 121 14.76 11.58 12.07
N GLU A 122 13.54 11.19 11.76
CA GLU A 122 12.30 11.74 12.28
C GLU A 122 11.37 10.58 12.68
N PHE A 123 11.08 10.44 13.97
CA PHE A 123 10.27 9.32 14.47
C PHE A 123 8.75 9.61 14.49
N GLY A 124 8.36 10.83 14.18
CA GLY A 124 6.96 11.25 14.21
C GLY A 124 6.12 10.74 13.06
N TYR A 125 6.75 10.30 11.95
CA TYR A 125 6.05 9.83 10.77
C TYR A 125 6.93 8.86 9.97
N GLN A 126 6.44 7.63 9.75
CA GLN A 126 7.20 6.54 9.16
C GLN A 126 6.77 6.28 7.71
N ASN A 127 7.71 5.86 6.87
CA ASN A 127 7.45 5.61 5.45
C ASN A 127 6.44 4.47 5.19
N VAL A 128 5.86 4.45 3.99
CA VAL A 128 4.81 3.52 3.56
C VAL A 128 5.18 2.03 3.64
N PHE A 129 6.47 1.68 3.59
CA PHE A 129 6.87 0.28 3.73
C PHE A 129 6.56 -0.28 5.11
N PHE A 130 6.53 0.53 6.17
CA PHE A 130 6.08 0.10 7.49
C PHE A 130 4.59 -0.24 7.49
N THR A 131 3.74 0.57 6.86
CA THR A 131 2.31 0.23 6.69
C THR A 131 2.13 -1.08 5.94
N LEU A 132 2.85 -1.25 4.81
CA LEU A 132 2.80 -2.47 4.01
C LEU A 132 3.32 -3.69 4.78
N LEU A 133 4.35 -3.53 5.60
CA LEU A 133 4.90 -4.59 6.45
C LEU A 133 3.90 -5.01 7.52
N ILE A 134 3.33 -4.04 8.29
CA ILE A 134 2.34 -4.32 9.33
C ILE A 134 1.12 -4.98 8.71
N GLY A 135 0.63 -4.48 7.58
CA GLY A 135 -0.47 -5.11 6.85
C GLY A 135 -0.14 -6.53 6.39
N LEU A 136 1.08 -6.79 5.91
CA LEU A 136 1.53 -8.14 5.55
C LEU A 136 1.56 -9.06 6.78
N LEU A 137 2.10 -8.60 7.90
CA LEU A 137 2.13 -9.38 9.15
C LEU A 137 0.72 -9.66 9.67
N THR A 138 -0.16 -8.67 9.59
CA THR A 138 -1.57 -8.82 9.97
C THR A 138 -2.25 -9.90 9.14
N ILE A 139 -2.12 -9.88 7.80
CA ILE A 139 -2.72 -10.94 6.97
C ILE A 139 -2.02 -12.30 7.13
N MET A 140 -0.75 -12.35 7.52
CA MET A 140 -0.07 -13.60 7.85
C MET A 140 -0.70 -14.26 9.10
N LEU A 141 -0.89 -13.49 10.17
CA LEU A 141 -1.51 -13.97 11.40
C LEU A 141 -2.99 -14.33 11.17
N PHE A 142 -3.71 -13.46 10.45
CA PHE A 142 -5.10 -13.69 10.09
C PHE A 142 -5.28 -15.00 9.30
N ASP A 143 -4.43 -15.26 8.30
CA ASP A 143 -4.45 -16.48 7.49
C ASP A 143 -4.16 -17.74 8.30
N GLU A 144 -3.29 -17.66 9.33
CA GLU A 144 -3.03 -18.82 10.21
C GLU A 144 -4.23 -19.13 11.11
N VAL A 145 -4.93 -18.12 11.65
CA VAL A 145 -6.15 -18.34 12.47
C VAL A 145 -7.29 -18.87 11.60
N VAL A 146 -7.43 -18.32 10.39
CA VAL A 146 -8.45 -18.75 9.43
C VAL A 146 -8.32 -20.25 9.08
N LYS A 147 -7.10 -20.78 9.00
CA LYS A 147 -6.84 -22.21 8.72
C LYS A 147 -7.19 -23.16 9.86
N LYS A 148 -7.31 -22.66 11.09
CA LYS A 148 -7.60 -23.44 12.29
C LYS A 148 -9.11 -23.71 12.43
N GLN A 149 -9.65 -24.50 11.50
CA GLN A 149 -11.09 -24.82 11.46
C GLN A 149 -11.54 -25.68 12.64
N GLU A 150 -10.62 -26.44 13.25
CA GLU A 150 -10.83 -27.22 14.45
C GLU A 150 -11.05 -26.40 15.72
N TRP A 151 -10.70 -25.12 15.70
CA TRP A 151 -10.90 -24.24 16.86
C TRP A 151 -12.36 -23.81 17.00
N HIS A 152 -12.77 -23.61 18.25
CA HIS A 152 -14.12 -23.15 18.54
C HIS A 152 -14.42 -21.84 17.77
N PRO A 153 -15.57 -21.70 17.09
CA PRO A 153 -15.88 -20.55 16.24
C PRO A 153 -15.76 -19.20 16.95
N VAL A 154 -16.21 -19.12 18.21
CA VAL A 154 -16.14 -17.89 19.02
C VAL A 154 -14.68 -17.48 19.26
N LEU A 155 -13.83 -18.44 19.66
CA LEU A 155 -12.40 -18.16 19.87
C LEU A 155 -11.73 -17.67 18.59
N ARG A 156 -12.03 -18.34 17.46
CA ARG A 156 -11.49 -17.97 16.16
C ARG A 156 -11.93 -16.56 15.75
N SER A 157 -13.20 -16.23 15.89
CA SER A 157 -13.72 -14.90 15.59
C SER A 157 -13.10 -13.83 16.47
N ALA A 158 -12.97 -14.09 17.78
CA ALA A 158 -12.33 -13.17 18.71
C ALA A 158 -10.86 -12.90 18.32
N LEU A 159 -10.09 -13.93 17.96
CA LEU A 159 -8.70 -13.78 17.52
C LEU A 159 -8.59 -13.00 16.21
N LEU A 160 -9.49 -13.21 15.24
CA LEU A 160 -9.51 -12.44 14.00
C LEU A 160 -9.77 -10.95 14.26
N VAL A 161 -10.67 -10.63 15.18
CA VAL A 161 -10.94 -9.25 15.61
C VAL A 161 -9.70 -8.67 16.29
N ILE A 162 -9.08 -9.37 17.24
CA ILE A 162 -7.88 -8.92 17.95
C ILE A 162 -6.72 -8.67 16.98
N ILE A 163 -6.49 -9.58 16.02
CA ILE A 163 -5.43 -9.42 15.00
C ILE A 163 -5.69 -8.20 14.12
N THR A 164 -6.94 -7.99 13.72
CA THR A 164 -7.34 -6.85 12.89
C THR A 164 -7.06 -5.53 13.61
N PHE A 165 -7.62 -5.36 14.82
CA PHE A 165 -7.43 -4.12 15.59
C PHE A 165 -6.02 -3.98 16.13
N GLY A 166 -5.32 -5.07 16.44
CA GLY A 166 -3.92 -5.07 16.82
C GLY A 166 -3.01 -4.55 15.70
N GLY A 167 -3.23 -5.02 14.45
CA GLY A 167 -2.48 -4.53 13.29
C GLY A 167 -2.80 -3.07 12.97
N MET A 168 -4.07 -2.67 13.00
CA MET A 168 -4.50 -1.29 12.82
C MET A 168 -3.92 -0.38 13.91
N GLY A 169 -3.99 -0.80 15.17
CA GLY A 169 -3.44 -0.08 16.31
C GLY A 169 -1.91 0.07 16.24
N ALA A 170 -1.20 -0.97 15.83
CA ALA A 170 0.24 -0.90 15.63
C ALA A 170 0.64 0.14 14.57
N ALA A 171 -0.05 0.17 13.41
CA ALA A 171 0.21 1.14 12.36
C ALA A 171 -0.09 2.58 12.83
N TYR A 172 -1.18 2.76 13.57
CA TYR A 172 -1.57 4.06 14.13
C TYR A 172 -0.54 4.55 15.17
N LEU A 173 -0.16 3.71 16.14
CA LEU A 173 0.79 4.08 17.20
C LEU A 173 2.21 4.32 16.71
N LEU A 174 2.60 3.68 15.61
CA LEU A 174 3.89 3.91 14.96
C LEU A 174 3.85 5.06 13.95
N HIS A 175 2.73 5.76 13.83
CA HIS A 175 2.55 6.88 12.90
C HIS A 175 2.99 6.55 11.47
N THR A 176 2.63 5.36 10.97
CA THR A 176 3.02 4.95 9.61
C THR A 176 2.17 5.66 8.57
N ASP A 177 2.74 5.92 7.39
CA ASP A 177 2.01 6.46 6.26
C ASP A 177 0.76 5.59 5.96
N TYR A 178 -0.41 6.18 5.80
CA TYR A 178 -1.73 5.52 5.71
C TYR A 178 -2.23 4.81 6.99
N ASP A 179 -1.52 4.84 8.09
CA ASP A 179 -1.91 4.41 9.44
C ASP A 179 -2.80 3.13 9.48
N ALA A 180 -3.79 3.10 10.37
CA ALA A 180 -4.78 2.03 10.52
C ALA A 180 -5.60 1.77 9.24
N LYS A 181 -5.87 2.81 8.43
CA LYS A 181 -6.64 2.70 7.20
C LYS A 181 -5.92 1.88 6.14
N GLY A 182 -4.58 2.01 6.07
CA GLY A 182 -3.76 1.23 5.17
C GLY A 182 -3.79 -0.27 5.50
N VAL A 183 -3.70 -0.62 6.78
CA VAL A 183 -3.80 -2.02 7.25
C VAL A 183 -5.19 -2.59 6.98
N LEU A 184 -6.25 -1.81 7.23
CA LEU A 184 -7.63 -2.21 6.93
C LEU A 184 -7.80 -2.47 5.43
N ALA A 185 -7.30 -1.59 4.56
CA ALA A 185 -7.39 -1.76 3.11
C ALA A 185 -6.69 -3.05 2.65
N ILE A 186 -5.50 -3.36 3.18
CA ILE A 186 -4.79 -4.62 2.89
C ILE A 186 -5.62 -5.83 3.31
N LEU A 187 -6.24 -5.78 4.49
CA LEU A 187 -7.09 -6.87 4.97
C LEU A 187 -8.34 -7.03 4.11
N VAL A 188 -8.98 -5.93 3.68
CA VAL A 188 -10.12 -5.96 2.75
C VAL A 188 -9.74 -6.62 1.43
N PHE A 189 -8.59 -6.26 0.84
CA PHE A 189 -8.10 -6.92 -0.37
C PHE A 189 -7.81 -8.41 -0.17
N TYR A 190 -7.30 -8.78 1.01
CA TYR A 190 -7.05 -10.18 1.36
C TYR A 190 -8.36 -10.97 1.44
N MET A 191 -9.35 -10.47 2.18
CA MET A 191 -10.64 -11.16 2.40
C MET A 191 -11.46 -11.30 1.11
N THR A 192 -11.44 -10.29 0.25
CA THR A 192 -12.27 -10.24 -0.96
C THR A 192 -11.57 -10.80 -2.21
N ARG A 193 -10.33 -11.27 -2.07
CA ARG A 193 -9.49 -11.70 -3.20
C ARG A 193 -10.10 -12.73 -4.12
N GLN A 194 -10.93 -13.63 -3.60
CA GLN A 194 -11.54 -14.70 -4.39
C GLN A 194 -12.62 -14.21 -5.36
N MET A 195 -13.21 -13.05 -5.08
CA MET A 195 -14.32 -12.48 -5.81
C MET A 195 -13.93 -11.09 -6.35
N ARG A 196 -13.42 -11.04 -7.59
CA ARG A 196 -12.87 -9.80 -8.19
C ARG A 196 -13.86 -8.62 -8.13
N GLY A 197 -15.14 -8.84 -8.44
CA GLY A 197 -16.16 -7.79 -8.36
C GLY A 197 -16.31 -7.24 -6.95
N LEU A 198 -16.41 -8.13 -5.96
CA LEU A 198 -16.47 -7.74 -4.54
C LEU A 198 -15.18 -7.04 -4.10
N GLN A 199 -14.01 -7.49 -4.56
CA GLN A 199 -12.72 -6.88 -4.25
C GLN A 199 -12.65 -5.42 -4.74
N ILE A 200 -13.19 -5.14 -5.92
CA ILE A 200 -13.26 -3.78 -6.47
C ILE A 200 -14.20 -2.92 -5.64
N VAL A 201 -15.44 -3.39 -5.40
CA VAL A 201 -16.44 -2.63 -4.63
C VAL A 201 -15.98 -2.38 -3.20
N ALA A 202 -15.54 -3.43 -2.50
CA ALA A 202 -15.06 -3.31 -1.12
C ALA A 202 -13.79 -2.46 -1.02
N GLY A 203 -12.92 -2.54 -2.02
CA GLY A 203 -11.74 -1.69 -2.13
C GLY A 203 -12.12 -0.22 -2.33
N CYS A 204 -13.04 0.10 -3.24
CA CYS A 204 -13.54 1.48 -3.41
C CYS A 204 -14.12 2.02 -2.09
N LEU A 205 -14.88 1.19 -1.35
CA LEU A 205 -15.40 1.58 -0.03
C LEU A 205 -14.29 1.77 1.00
N ALA A 206 -13.26 0.92 1.01
CA ALA A 206 -12.11 1.06 1.90
C ALA A 206 -11.30 2.34 1.64
N PHE A 207 -11.39 2.93 0.46
CA PHE A 207 -10.73 4.18 0.08
C PHE A 207 -11.69 5.37 -0.10
N CYS A 208 -12.94 5.30 0.38
CA CYS A 208 -13.91 6.39 0.24
C CYS A 208 -13.50 7.69 0.94
N TRP A 209 -12.60 7.61 1.93
CA TRP A 209 -11.99 8.75 2.61
C TRP A 209 -10.97 9.52 1.73
N GLU A 210 -10.56 8.95 0.59
CA GLU A 210 -9.61 9.52 -0.34
C GLU A 210 -10.07 9.28 -1.80
N LEU A 211 -11.06 10.04 -2.24
CA LEU A 211 -11.76 9.82 -3.51
C LEU A 211 -10.85 9.63 -4.74
N PRO A 212 -9.73 10.38 -4.93
CA PRO A 212 -8.86 10.16 -6.08
C PRO A 212 -8.24 8.75 -6.11
N ALA A 213 -8.09 8.08 -4.96
CA ALA A 213 -7.55 6.73 -4.88
C ALA A 213 -8.45 5.69 -5.58
N ILE A 214 -9.75 5.98 -5.72
CA ILE A 214 -10.73 5.10 -6.38
C ILE A 214 -10.35 4.83 -7.85
N VAL A 215 -9.69 5.78 -8.51
CA VAL A 215 -9.21 5.63 -9.90
C VAL A 215 -8.27 4.42 -10.06
N ALA A 216 -7.57 4.03 -8.99
CA ALA A 216 -6.71 2.84 -8.98
C ALA A 216 -7.46 1.53 -9.30
N PHE A 217 -8.76 1.48 -9.02
CA PHE A 217 -9.56 0.27 -9.25
C PHE A 217 -9.83 0.02 -10.73
N ILE A 218 -9.67 1.01 -11.61
CA ILE A 218 -9.72 0.83 -13.05
C ILE A 218 -8.59 -0.11 -13.53
N PRO A 219 -7.29 0.20 -13.35
CA PRO A 219 -6.22 -0.72 -13.75
C PRO A 219 -6.23 -2.03 -12.94
N ILE A 220 -6.64 -2.02 -11.67
CA ILE A 220 -6.79 -3.24 -10.86
C ILE A 220 -7.85 -4.18 -11.47
N ALA A 221 -8.98 -3.66 -11.96
CA ALA A 221 -10.04 -4.46 -12.61
C ALA A 221 -9.51 -5.22 -13.83
N PHE A 222 -8.60 -4.62 -14.58
CA PHE A 222 -7.99 -5.23 -15.76
C PHE A 222 -6.77 -6.10 -15.47
N TYR A 223 -6.44 -6.37 -14.20
CA TYR A 223 -5.32 -7.25 -13.86
C TYR A 223 -5.55 -8.69 -14.35
N ASN A 224 -4.59 -9.22 -15.12
CA ASN A 224 -4.70 -10.52 -15.79
C ASN A 224 -4.09 -11.71 -15.02
N GLY A 225 -3.66 -11.51 -13.76
CA GLY A 225 -3.05 -12.55 -12.94
C GLY A 225 -1.61 -12.91 -13.28
N LYS A 226 -1.03 -12.34 -14.32
CA LYS A 226 0.36 -12.60 -14.74
C LYS A 226 1.32 -11.68 -13.99
N ARG A 227 2.49 -12.22 -13.62
CA ARG A 227 3.52 -11.45 -12.92
C ARG A 227 4.12 -10.33 -13.78
N GLY A 228 4.27 -10.57 -15.08
CA GLY A 228 5.02 -9.70 -15.98
C GLY A 228 6.54 -9.76 -15.75
N TRP A 229 7.26 -8.68 -16.00
CA TRP A 229 8.72 -8.61 -15.93
C TRP A 229 9.28 -8.89 -14.54
N ASN A 230 10.43 -9.58 -14.48
CA ASN A 230 11.06 -9.94 -13.20
C ASN A 230 12.09 -8.90 -12.75
N ILE A 231 11.67 -7.66 -12.58
CA ILE A 231 12.51 -6.52 -12.15
C ILE A 231 12.17 -6.05 -10.73
N LYS A 232 11.95 -7.01 -9.82
CA LYS A 232 11.49 -6.72 -8.46
C LYS A 232 12.42 -5.78 -7.68
N TYR A 233 13.74 -5.92 -7.82
CA TYR A 233 14.70 -5.08 -7.09
C TYR A 233 14.69 -3.64 -7.57
N LEU A 234 14.46 -3.40 -8.87
CA LEU A 234 14.27 -2.06 -9.39
C LEU A 234 13.09 -1.36 -8.70
N PHE A 235 11.96 -2.05 -8.54
CA PHE A 235 10.78 -1.50 -7.86
C PHE A 235 11.03 -1.20 -6.38
N TYR A 236 11.83 -2.01 -5.70
CA TYR A 236 12.19 -1.73 -4.30
C TYR A 236 13.18 -0.57 -4.18
N ALA A 237 14.22 -0.55 -5.02
CA ALA A 237 15.23 0.49 -5.00
C ALA A 237 14.68 1.87 -5.44
N PHE A 238 13.68 1.88 -6.30
CA PHE A 238 13.08 3.11 -6.79
C PHE A 238 12.62 4.03 -5.65
N TYR A 239 12.01 3.45 -4.60
CA TYR A 239 11.44 4.24 -3.51
C TYR A 239 12.51 5.06 -2.75
N PRO A 240 13.56 4.50 -2.17
CA PRO A 240 14.58 5.31 -1.51
C PRO A 240 15.38 6.20 -2.48
N VAL A 241 15.62 5.74 -3.71
CA VAL A 241 16.44 6.51 -4.67
C VAL A 241 15.72 7.77 -5.14
N HIS A 242 14.43 7.68 -5.53
CA HIS A 242 13.73 8.89 -6.00
C HIS A 242 13.54 9.91 -4.88
N LEU A 243 13.29 9.48 -3.63
CA LEU A 243 13.18 10.37 -2.48
C LEU A 243 14.51 11.11 -2.22
N LEU A 244 15.63 10.40 -2.29
CA LEU A 244 16.94 11.02 -2.16
C LEU A 244 17.20 12.03 -3.28
N VAL A 245 16.84 11.71 -4.52
CA VAL A 245 16.96 12.64 -5.67
C VAL A 245 16.10 13.88 -5.45
N LEU A 246 14.85 13.73 -4.99
CA LEU A 246 13.97 14.87 -4.69
C LEU A 246 14.55 15.75 -3.56
N TYR A 247 15.11 15.13 -2.52
CA TYR A 247 15.80 15.88 -1.47
C TYR A 247 16.98 16.67 -2.01
N LEU A 248 17.84 16.07 -2.85
CA LEU A 248 18.98 16.76 -3.47
C LEU A 248 18.54 17.94 -4.37
N ILE A 249 17.40 17.80 -5.07
CA ILE A 249 16.80 18.92 -5.81
C ILE A 249 16.42 20.05 -4.82
N CYS A 250 15.79 19.73 -3.69
CA CYS A 250 15.43 20.72 -2.68
C CYS A 250 16.68 21.40 -2.05
N VAL A 251 17.78 20.66 -1.88
CA VAL A 251 19.08 21.24 -1.46
C VAL A 251 19.57 22.24 -2.49
N GLY A 252 19.59 21.88 -3.78
CA GLY A 252 20.00 22.77 -4.87
C GLY A 252 19.12 24.02 -4.99
N MET A 253 17.85 23.94 -4.58
CA MET A 253 16.90 25.06 -4.55
C MET A 253 16.98 25.90 -3.26
N GLY A 254 17.79 25.50 -2.26
CA GLY A 254 17.86 26.17 -0.96
C GLY A 254 16.62 25.99 -0.08
N THR A 255 15.76 25.00 -0.36
CA THR A 255 14.48 24.77 0.34
C THR A 255 14.45 23.51 1.21
N ALA A 256 15.57 22.79 1.30
CA ALA A 256 15.66 21.49 1.99
C ALA A 256 15.29 21.54 3.48
N GLN A 257 15.47 22.69 4.15
CA GLN A 257 15.16 22.87 5.58
C GLN A 257 13.66 23.07 5.87
N ILE A 258 12.84 23.25 4.84
CA ILE A 258 11.40 23.45 5.01
C ILE A 258 10.73 22.08 5.25
N VAL A 259 10.06 21.94 6.37
CA VAL A 259 9.27 20.74 6.71
C VAL A 259 7.95 20.77 5.96
N VAL A 260 7.57 19.65 5.34
CA VAL A 260 6.34 19.52 4.51
C VAL A 260 5.39 18.42 4.97
N VAL A 261 5.74 17.71 6.06
CA VAL A 261 4.91 16.70 6.75
C VAL A 261 4.48 17.24 8.10
#